data_c23c7b6c45d51d8648af7ce2256d8cd4
#
_entry.id   c23c7b6c45d51d8648af7ce2256d8cd4
#
_cell.length_a   1.000
_cell.length_b   1.000
_cell.length_c   1.000
_cell.angle_alpha   90.00
_cell.angle_beta   90.00
_cell.angle_gamma   90.00
#
_symmetry.space_group_name_H-M   'P 1'
#
loop_
_entity.id
_entity.type
_entity.pdbx_description
1 polymer ?
#
loop_
_entity_poly.entity_id
_entity_poly.type
_entity_poly.pdbx_seq_one_letter_code
_entity_poly.pdbx_strand_id
1 'polypeptide(L)'
;TSLNLDELTEKVSSHKFSSIGGVKGECAEESYRTACLTENGQNADIIIDRACIDEIKAYSDKKSNSITGEICAFLCDTANIKIAFRCAMTDKKRDFTESAIGDCKALSRKDLVEAVLKGQDALCEYLAKTSYSALAEVYLTSAAEYEKMCDNQIITIAKKSTFTAFGFDPICAYYYAKLTEIKSVRIILTGIRSGADKSEIKERVRALYV
;
A
#
# COMPACT_ATOMS: atom_id res chain seq x y z
N THR A 1 -22.29 -7.66 -3.61
CA THR A 1 -23.00 -8.37 -2.51
C THR A 1 -22.43 -7.87 -1.20
N SER A 2 -23.25 -7.15 -0.41
CA SER A 2 -22.86 -6.76 0.96
C SER A 2 -23.12 -7.96 1.87
N LEU A 3 -22.08 -8.70 2.20
CA LEU A 3 -22.13 -9.69 3.27
C LEU A 3 -22.22 -8.95 4.60
N ASN A 4 -23.08 -9.39 5.50
CA ASN A 4 -23.05 -8.90 6.88
C ASN A 4 -21.87 -9.56 7.64
N LEU A 5 -21.54 -9.03 8.82
CA LEU A 5 -20.39 -9.50 9.60
C LEU A 5 -20.52 -10.97 10.03
N ASP A 6 -21.72 -11.38 10.41
CA ASP A 6 -22.00 -12.74 10.88
C ASP A 6 -21.85 -13.76 9.75
N GLU A 7 -22.40 -13.46 8.56
CA GLU A 7 -22.23 -14.28 7.37
C GLU A 7 -20.75 -14.40 6.94
N LEU A 8 -20.00 -13.29 7.01
CA LEU A 8 -18.57 -13.31 6.70
C LEU A 8 -17.81 -14.17 7.70
N THR A 9 -18.10 -14.02 8.99
CA THR A 9 -17.47 -14.80 10.06
C THR A 9 -17.76 -16.29 9.91
N GLU A 10 -19.00 -16.67 9.59
CA GLU A 10 -19.38 -18.06 9.34
C GLU A 10 -18.62 -18.65 8.14
N LYS A 11 -18.56 -17.92 7.03
CA LYS A 11 -17.85 -18.35 5.82
C LYS A 11 -16.36 -18.55 6.05
N VAL A 12 -15.73 -17.63 6.78
CA VAL A 12 -14.31 -17.73 7.15
C VAL A 12 -14.08 -18.89 8.10
N SER A 13 -14.87 -19.04 9.15
CA SER A 13 -14.74 -20.12 10.15
C SER A 13 -15.01 -21.52 9.56
N SER A 14 -15.88 -21.60 8.55
CA SER A 14 -16.19 -22.86 7.84
C SER A 14 -15.30 -23.12 6.63
N HIS A 15 -14.29 -22.26 6.39
CA HIS A 15 -13.38 -22.32 5.23
C HIS A 15 -14.09 -22.32 3.87
N LYS A 16 -15.26 -21.68 3.77
CA LYS A 16 -16.04 -21.57 2.52
C LYS A 16 -15.73 -20.26 1.78
N PHE A 17 -14.46 -20.00 1.54
CA PHE A 17 -13.98 -18.72 0.98
C PHE A 17 -14.54 -18.43 -0.41
N SER A 18 -14.67 -19.43 -1.28
CA SER A 18 -15.26 -19.28 -2.62
C SER A 18 -16.69 -18.72 -2.58
N SER A 19 -17.42 -18.98 -1.48
CA SER A 19 -18.78 -18.46 -1.27
C SER A 19 -18.83 -16.95 -0.92
N ILE A 20 -17.68 -16.31 -0.65
CA ILE A 20 -17.57 -14.86 -0.50
C ILE A 20 -17.74 -14.17 -1.85
N GLY A 21 -17.33 -14.85 -2.92
CA GLY A 21 -17.48 -14.43 -4.31
C GLY A 21 -16.43 -13.40 -4.77
N GLY A 22 -16.23 -13.36 -6.10
CA GLY A 22 -15.25 -12.47 -6.75
C GLY A 22 -13.80 -12.76 -6.38
N VAL A 23 -12.91 -11.89 -6.80
CA VAL A 23 -11.45 -11.99 -6.59
C VAL A 23 -11.11 -12.20 -5.11
N LYS A 24 -11.85 -11.60 -4.19
CA LYS A 24 -11.60 -11.73 -2.74
C LYS A 24 -11.80 -13.15 -2.24
N GLY A 25 -12.85 -13.84 -2.69
CA GLY A 25 -13.10 -15.23 -2.31
C GLY A 25 -12.07 -16.18 -2.91
N GLU A 26 -11.70 -15.97 -4.17
CA GLU A 26 -10.69 -16.78 -4.87
C GLU A 26 -9.32 -16.64 -4.21
N CYS A 27 -8.89 -15.40 -3.92
CA CYS A 27 -7.62 -15.14 -3.24
C CYS A 27 -7.59 -15.70 -1.81
N ALA A 28 -8.70 -15.61 -1.07
CA ALA A 28 -8.77 -16.16 0.29
C ALA A 28 -8.68 -17.70 0.26
N GLU A 29 -9.33 -18.36 -0.70
CA GLU A 29 -9.24 -19.81 -0.91
C GLU A 29 -7.81 -20.24 -1.25
N GLU A 30 -7.17 -19.55 -2.19
CA GLU A 30 -5.80 -19.85 -2.61
C GLU A 30 -4.80 -19.61 -1.47
N SER A 31 -4.95 -18.49 -0.75
CA SER A 31 -4.12 -18.14 0.40
C SER A 31 -4.22 -19.20 1.50
N TYR A 32 -5.44 -19.60 1.86
CA TYR A 32 -5.67 -20.64 2.85
C TYR A 32 -5.05 -21.98 2.43
N ARG A 33 -5.29 -22.40 1.19
CA ARG A 33 -4.71 -23.65 0.64
C ARG A 33 -3.18 -23.59 0.67
N THR A 34 -2.59 -22.46 0.28
CA THR A 34 -1.14 -22.27 0.29
C THR A 34 -0.58 -22.33 1.71
N ALA A 35 -1.25 -21.70 2.68
CA ALA A 35 -0.85 -21.76 4.09
C ALA A 35 -0.84 -23.20 4.61
N CYS A 36 -1.90 -23.98 4.29
CA CYS A 36 -2.01 -25.38 4.70
C CYS A 36 -0.96 -26.29 4.04
N LEU A 37 -0.62 -26.04 2.77
CA LEU A 37 0.33 -26.89 2.02
C LEU A 37 1.80 -26.58 2.34
N THR A 38 2.12 -25.30 2.58
CA THR A 38 3.51 -24.86 2.74
C THR A 38 3.90 -24.64 4.20
N GLU A 39 2.94 -24.63 5.12
CA GLU A 39 3.11 -24.22 6.52
C GLU A 39 3.78 -22.84 6.67
N ASN A 40 3.70 -22.03 5.60
CA ASN A 40 4.35 -20.72 5.50
C ASN A 40 3.30 -19.62 5.30
N GLY A 41 2.95 -18.94 6.39
CA GLY A 41 2.01 -17.81 6.37
C GLY A 41 2.43 -16.67 5.46
N GLN A 42 3.74 -16.45 5.25
CA GLN A 42 4.23 -15.38 4.38
C GLN A 42 3.82 -15.59 2.91
N ASN A 43 3.81 -16.83 2.43
CA ASN A 43 3.35 -17.14 1.06
C ASN A 43 1.84 -16.89 0.92
N ALA A 44 1.08 -17.16 1.97
CA ALA A 44 -0.35 -16.87 2.00
C ALA A 44 -0.66 -15.36 1.99
N ASP A 45 0.08 -14.58 2.79
CA ASP A 45 -0.07 -13.12 2.84
C ASP A 45 0.22 -12.48 1.49
N ILE A 46 1.26 -12.93 0.77
CA ILE A 46 1.61 -12.41 -0.57
C ILE A 46 0.46 -12.56 -1.56
N ILE A 47 -0.27 -13.65 -1.54
CA ILE A 47 -1.41 -13.88 -2.45
C ILE A 47 -2.46 -12.80 -2.25
N ILE A 48 -2.79 -12.48 -1.00
CA ILE A 48 -3.79 -11.46 -0.67
C ILE A 48 -3.28 -10.06 -1.00
N ASP A 49 -2.05 -9.74 -0.58
CA ASP A 49 -1.42 -8.43 -0.83
C ASP A 49 -1.31 -8.16 -2.33
N ARG A 50 -0.88 -9.16 -3.10
CA ARG A 50 -0.75 -9.07 -4.54
C ARG A 50 -2.09 -8.81 -5.22
N ALA A 51 -3.12 -9.55 -4.86
CA ALA A 51 -4.46 -9.37 -5.42
C ALA A 51 -5.02 -7.97 -5.12
N CYS A 52 -4.77 -7.44 -3.91
CA CYS A 52 -5.15 -6.07 -3.56
C CYS A 52 -4.43 -5.03 -4.44
N ILE A 53 -3.11 -5.20 -4.66
CA ILE A 53 -2.32 -4.30 -5.50
C ILE A 53 -2.82 -4.35 -6.95
N ASP A 54 -3.07 -5.54 -7.48
CA ASP A 54 -3.53 -5.73 -8.86
C ASP A 54 -4.93 -5.13 -9.08
N GLU A 55 -5.85 -5.23 -8.10
CA GLU A 55 -7.16 -4.55 -8.17
C GLU A 55 -7.03 -3.02 -8.16
N ILE A 56 -6.16 -2.47 -7.28
CA ILE A 56 -5.88 -1.03 -7.22
C ILE A 56 -5.28 -0.55 -8.54
N LYS A 57 -4.33 -1.32 -9.10
CA LYS A 57 -3.71 -1.03 -10.40
C LYS A 57 -4.73 -1.01 -11.53
N ALA A 58 -5.58 -2.03 -11.60
CA ALA A 58 -6.64 -2.12 -12.61
C ALA A 58 -7.63 -0.95 -12.53
N TYR A 59 -7.96 -0.49 -11.32
CA TYR A 59 -8.78 0.70 -11.12
C TYR A 59 -8.07 1.96 -11.59
N SER A 60 -6.79 2.14 -11.24
CA SER A 60 -5.97 3.27 -11.70
C SER A 60 -5.90 3.35 -13.22
N ASP A 61 -5.78 2.21 -13.91
CA ASP A 61 -5.74 2.19 -15.38
C ASP A 61 -7.06 2.61 -16.00
N LYS A 62 -8.19 2.17 -15.46
CA LYS A 62 -9.53 2.56 -15.90
C LYS A 62 -9.83 4.04 -15.64
N LYS A 63 -9.21 4.65 -14.65
CA LYS A 63 -9.46 6.01 -14.16
C LYS A 63 -8.23 6.91 -14.22
N SER A 64 -7.35 6.70 -15.20
CA SER A 64 -6.06 7.39 -15.32
C SER A 64 -6.15 8.92 -15.34
N ASN A 65 -7.28 9.48 -15.76
CA ASN A 65 -7.52 10.92 -15.83
C ASN A 65 -8.30 11.49 -14.64
N SER A 66 -8.41 10.72 -13.55
CA SER A 66 -9.08 11.14 -12.31
C SER A 66 -8.09 11.25 -11.15
N ILE A 67 -8.41 12.11 -10.19
CA ILE A 67 -7.62 12.26 -8.95
C ILE A 67 -7.60 10.94 -8.16
N THR A 68 -8.72 10.26 -8.11
CA THR A 68 -8.80 8.92 -7.50
C THR A 68 -7.88 7.92 -8.20
N GLY A 69 -7.81 7.94 -9.53
CA GLY A 69 -6.89 7.11 -10.31
C GLY A 69 -5.42 7.44 -10.03
N GLU A 70 -5.08 8.72 -9.88
CA GLU A 70 -3.73 9.17 -9.49
C GLU A 70 -3.35 8.69 -8.08
N ILE A 71 -4.27 8.77 -7.12
CA ILE A 71 -4.07 8.23 -5.76
C ILE A 71 -3.85 6.71 -5.82
N CYS A 72 -4.67 5.98 -6.56
CA CYS A 72 -4.51 4.53 -6.73
C CYS A 72 -3.18 4.15 -7.38
N ALA A 73 -2.73 4.90 -8.39
CA ALA A 73 -1.43 4.71 -9.01
C ALA A 73 -0.29 4.87 -8.00
N PHE A 74 -0.34 5.94 -7.22
CA PHE A 74 0.66 6.23 -6.20
C PHE A 74 0.67 5.16 -5.09
N LEU A 75 -0.49 4.72 -4.63
CA LEU A 75 -0.61 3.64 -3.63
C LEU A 75 0.00 2.33 -4.15
N CYS A 76 -0.31 1.97 -5.40
CA CYS A 76 0.22 0.77 -6.04
C CYS A 76 1.75 0.80 -6.11
N ASP A 77 2.33 1.89 -6.63
CA ASP A 77 3.76 2.02 -6.80
C ASP A 77 4.50 2.04 -5.46
N THR A 78 3.99 2.78 -4.46
CA THR A 78 4.60 2.85 -3.13
C THR A 78 4.49 1.55 -2.34
N ALA A 79 3.41 0.78 -2.52
CA ALA A 79 3.31 -0.56 -1.96
C ALA A 79 4.37 -1.50 -2.56
N ASN A 80 4.54 -1.49 -3.88
CA ASN A 80 5.57 -2.29 -4.54
C ASN A 80 7.00 -1.88 -4.15
N ILE A 81 7.27 -0.59 -3.97
CA ILE A 81 8.57 -0.11 -3.45
C ILE A 81 8.85 -0.66 -2.05
N LYS A 82 7.87 -0.65 -1.15
CA LYS A 82 8.02 -1.24 0.20
C LYS A 82 8.30 -2.73 0.14
N ILE A 83 7.59 -3.47 -0.71
CA ILE A 83 7.82 -4.90 -0.92
C ILE A 83 9.22 -5.12 -1.48
N ALA A 84 9.65 -4.34 -2.47
CA ALA A 84 10.97 -4.41 -3.08
C ALA A 84 12.08 -4.23 -2.04
N PHE A 85 12.00 -3.20 -1.19
CA PHE A 85 12.98 -3.01 -0.11
C PHE A 85 13.00 -4.18 0.88
N ARG A 86 11.82 -4.68 1.29
CA ARG A 86 11.74 -5.84 2.18
C ARG A 86 12.38 -7.09 1.56
N CYS A 87 12.14 -7.33 0.27
CA CYS A 87 12.74 -8.45 -0.45
C CYS A 87 14.26 -8.30 -0.54
N ALA A 88 14.77 -7.11 -0.88
CA ALA A 88 16.20 -6.83 -0.96
C ALA A 88 16.90 -6.96 0.41
N MET A 89 16.28 -6.44 1.48
CA MET A 89 16.85 -6.51 2.85
C MET A 89 16.85 -7.93 3.44
N THR A 90 16.02 -8.83 2.93
CA THR A 90 15.89 -10.22 3.41
C THR A 90 16.41 -11.25 2.41
N ASP A 91 17.14 -10.82 1.38
CA ASP A 91 17.74 -11.66 0.34
C ASP A 91 16.75 -12.69 -0.25
N LYS A 92 15.53 -12.22 -0.59
CA LYS A 92 14.51 -13.10 -1.15
C LYS A 92 14.90 -13.59 -2.55
N LYS A 93 14.61 -14.87 -2.80
CA LYS A 93 14.87 -15.49 -4.11
C LYS A 93 13.93 -14.92 -5.19
N ARG A 94 14.31 -15.13 -6.46
CA ARG A 94 13.57 -14.65 -7.63
C ARG A 94 12.09 -15.01 -7.59
N ASP A 95 11.75 -16.29 -7.40
CA ASP A 95 10.36 -16.76 -7.44
C ASP A 95 9.47 -16.04 -6.41
N PHE A 96 10.01 -15.84 -5.20
CA PHE A 96 9.32 -15.09 -4.16
C PHE A 96 9.16 -13.61 -4.54
N THR A 97 10.23 -12.98 -5.02
CA THR A 97 10.23 -11.57 -5.39
C THR A 97 9.26 -11.29 -6.54
N GLU A 98 9.25 -12.15 -7.57
CA GLU A 98 8.31 -12.06 -8.69
C GLU A 98 6.86 -12.32 -8.28
N SER A 99 6.60 -13.18 -7.30
CA SER A 99 5.26 -13.39 -6.78
C SER A 99 4.78 -12.23 -5.92
N ALA A 100 5.66 -11.59 -5.16
CA ALA A 100 5.33 -10.52 -4.23
C ALA A 100 5.15 -9.16 -4.92
N ILE A 101 6.02 -8.80 -5.88
CA ILE A 101 5.97 -7.50 -6.56
C ILE A 101 4.91 -7.52 -7.66
N GLY A 102 3.94 -6.60 -7.55
CA GLY A 102 2.87 -6.36 -8.53
C GLY A 102 3.28 -5.50 -9.70
N ASP A 103 2.36 -5.34 -10.65
CA ASP A 103 2.52 -4.36 -11.70
C ASP A 103 2.42 -2.94 -11.13
N CYS A 104 3.29 -2.07 -11.58
CA CYS A 104 3.35 -0.67 -11.18
C CYS A 104 2.74 0.23 -12.25
N LYS A 105 2.48 1.49 -11.90
CA LYS A 105 2.01 2.50 -12.86
C LYS A 105 3.17 3.27 -13.49
N ALA A 106 4.08 3.78 -12.66
CA ALA A 106 5.21 4.60 -13.10
C ALA A 106 6.55 3.85 -13.09
N LEU A 107 6.59 2.62 -12.56
CA LEU A 107 7.78 1.79 -12.49
C LEU A 107 7.65 0.56 -13.39
N SER A 108 8.77 0.10 -13.95
CA SER A 108 8.84 -1.18 -14.64
C SER A 108 8.96 -2.30 -13.59
N ARG A 109 7.96 -3.17 -13.50
CA ARG A 109 8.00 -4.34 -12.61
C ARG A 109 9.24 -5.20 -12.85
N LYS A 110 9.57 -5.45 -14.11
CA LYS A 110 10.74 -6.25 -14.48
C LYS A 110 12.04 -5.64 -13.95
N ASP A 111 12.23 -4.33 -14.17
CA ASP A 111 13.46 -3.66 -13.74
C ASP A 111 13.53 -3.54 -12.21
N LEU A 112 12.38 -3.36 -11.56
CA LEU A 112 12.27 -3.35 -10.09
C LEU A 112 12.68 -4.70 -9.51
N VAL A 113 12.19 -5.82 -10.05
CA VAL A 113 12.58 -7.18 -9.63
C VAL A 113 14.07 -7.42 -9.86
N GLU A 114 14.60 -7.07 -11.03
CA GLU A 114 16.04 -7.21 -11.33
C GLU A 114 16.91 -6.37 -10.39
N ALA A 115 16.47 -5.17 -10.04
CA ALA A 115 17.17 -4.33 -9.07
C ALA A 115 17.18 -4.97 -7.67
N VAL A 116 16.04 -5.52 -7.21
CA VAL A 116 15.94 -6.24 -5.93
C VAL A 116 16.92 -7.41 -5.88
N LEU A 117 16.99 -8.22 -6.94
CA LEU A 117 17.85 -9.40 -6.99
C LEU A 117 19.37 -9.07 -7.02
N LYS A 118 19.73 -7.84 -7.40
CA LYS A 118 21.09 -7.32 -7.33
C LYS A 118 21.44 -6.73 -5.96
N GLY A 119 20.46 -6.58 -5.10
CA GLY A 119 20.61 -6.07 -3.74
C GLY A 119 20.13 -4.64 -3.54
N GLN A 120 20.22 -4.18 -2.29
CA GLN A 120 19.66 -2.90 -1.84
C GLN A 120 20.26 -1.69 -2.58
N ASP A 121 21.57 -1.68 -2.84
CA ASP A 121 22.23 -0.55 -3.51
C ASP A 121 21.74 -0.40 -4.96
N ALA A 122 21.60 -1.51 -5.69
CA ALA A 122 21.06 -1.49 -7.05
C ALA A 122 19.58 -1.05 -7.09
N LEU A 123 18.79 -1.41 -6.08
CA LEU A 123 17.41 -0.93 -5.91
C LEU A 123 17.39 0.58 -5.71
N CYS A 124 18.26 1.12 -4.87
CA CYS A 124 18.40 2.56 -4.65
C CYS A 124 18.83 3.29 -5.92
N GLU A 125 19.80 2.78 -6.65
CA GLU A 125 20.24 3.35 -7.94
C GLU A 125 19.13 3.34 -9.01
N TYR A 126 18.30 2.30 -9.03
CA TYR A 126 17.15 2.23 -9.91
C TYR A 126 16.12 3.29 -9.54
N LEU A 127 15.72 3.36 -8.26
CA LEU A 127 14.72 4.29 -7.78
C LEU A 127 15.18 5.76 -7.85
N ALA A 128 16.49 6.02 -7.70
CA ALA A 128 17.07 7.36 -7.85
C ALA A 128 16.83 7.99 -9.23
N LYS A 129 16.59 7.17 -10.26
CA LYS A 129 16.30 7.60 -11.63
C LYS A 129 14.81 7.80 -11.90
N THR A 130 13.97 7.62 -10.89
CA THR A 130 12.51 7.69 -10.99
C THR A 130 11.96 8.87 -10.19
N SER A 131 10.66 9.11 -10.31
CA SER A 131 9.94 10.11 -9.49
C SER A 131 9.88 9.74 -8.00
N TYR A 132 10.34 8.56 -7.62
CA TYR A 132 10.33 8.04 -6.25
C TYR A 132 11.69 8.15 -5.54
N SER A 133 12.67 8.87 -6.09
CA SER A 133 14.03 9.01 -5.52
C SER A 133 14.01 9.48 -4.06
N ALA A 134 13.26 10.53 -3.75
CA ALA A 134 13.15 11.05 -2.38
C ALA A 134 12.53 10.04 -1.40
N LEU A 135 11.56 9.24 -1.86
CA LEU A 135 10.96 8.19 -1.04
C LEU A 135 11.93 7.03 -0.78
N ALA A 136 12.77 6.70 -1.77
CA ALA A 136 13.78 5.66 -1.61
C ALA A 136 14.84 6.03 -0.56
N GLU A 137 15.34 7.26 -0.59
CA GLU A 137 16.31 7.77 0.38
C GLU A 137 15.74 7.74 1.81
N VAL A 138 14.49 8.18 1.97
CA VAL A 138 13.83 8.22 3.27
C VAL A 138 13.54 6.82 3.81
N TYR A 139 13.18 5.85 2.95
CA TYR A 139 12.91 4.47 3.39
C TYR A 139 14.09 3.85 4.13
N LEU A 140 15.32 4.10 3.66
CA LEU A 140 16.54 3.60 4.27
C LEU A 140 16.82 4.20 5.66
N THR A 141 16.35 5.42 5.86
CA THR A 141 16.58 6.15 7.12
C THR A 141 15.51 5.84 8.16
N SER A 142 14.23 5.86 7.75
CA SER A 142 13.10 5.69 8.64
C SER A 142 11.84 5.24 7.91
N ALA A 143 11.37 4.04 8.25
CA ALA A 143 10.08 3.54 7.75
C ALA A 143 8.90 4.46 8.17
N ALA A 144 8.97 5.08 9.34
CA ALA A 144 7.95 6.01 9.82
C ALA A 144 7.89 7.29 8.99
N GLU A 145 9.05 7.82 8.59
CA GLU A 145 9.14 9.01 7.74
C GLU A 145 8.70 8.69 6.29
N TYR A 146 9.04 7.51 5.78
CA TYR A 146 8.52 7.02 4.51
C TYR A 146 6.98 7.01 4.50
N GLU A 147 6.35 6.43 5.52
CA GLU A 147 4.89 6.40 5.64
C GLU A 147 4.30 7.82 5.71
N LYS A 148 4.96 8.74 6.43
CA LYS A 148 4.55 10.13 6.51
C LYS A 148 4.63 10.82 5.15
N MET A 149 5.72 10.61 4.41
CA MET A 149 5.85 11.16 3.06
C MET A 149 4.78 10.62 2.11
N CYS A 150 4.49 9.32 2.17
CA CYS A 150 3.41 8.72 1.37
C CYS A 150 2.05 9.32 1.72
N ASP A 151 1.70 9.41 3.02
CA ASP A 151 0.44 10.01 3.47
C ASP A 151 0.33 11.48 3.02
N ASN A 152 1.41 12.27 3.16
CA ASN A 152 1.44 13.68 2.76
C ASN A 152 1.30 13.84 1.23
N GLN A 153 1.90 12.95 0.45
CA GLN A 153 1.77 12.99 -1.00
C GLN A 153 0.34 12.65 -1.45
N ILE A 154 -0.33 11.70 -0.79
CA ILE A 154 -1.74 11.41 -1.05
C ILE A 154 -2.60 12.65 -0.77
N ILE A 155 -2.35 13.38 0.33
CA ILE A 155 -3.06 14.63 0.62
C ILE A 155 -2.77 15.69 -0.44
N THR A 156 -1.54 15.79 -0.93
CA THR A 156 -1.18 16.71 -2.01
C THR A 156 -1.95 16.40 -3.30
N ILE A 157 -2.08 15.12 -3.66
CA ILE A 157 -2.89 14.71 -4.82
C ILE A 157 -4.37 15.01 -4.56
N ALA A 158 -4.87 14.67 -3.37
CA ALA A 158 -6.27 14.87 -2.99
C ALA A 158 -6.69 16.36 -3.03
N LYS A 159 -5.79 17.29 -2.67
CA LYS A 159 -6.04 18.74 -2.74
C LYS A 159 -6.38 19.22 -4.15
N LYS A 160 -5.97 18.54 -5.20
CA LYS A 160 -6.35 18.88 -6.59
C LYS A 160 -7.87 18.82 -6.78
N SER A 161 -8.59 18.01 -5.98
CA SER A 161 -10.05 17.87 -6.04
C SER A 161 -10.81 19.10 -5.54
N THR A 162 -10.16 20.03 -4.86
CA THR A 162 -10.80 21.26 -4.34
C THR A 162 -11.49 22.06 -5.44
N PHE A 163 -10.99 21.94 -6.69
CA PHE A 163 -11.57 22.61 -7.85
C PHE A 163 -12.56 21.75 -8.62
N THR A 164 -12.88 20.55 -8.15
CA THR A 164 -13.81 19.61 -8.78
C THR A 164 -15.11 19.60 -8.02
N ALA A 165 -16.17 20.19 -8.61
CA ALA A 165 -17.46 20.33 -7.91
C ALA A 165 -18.30 19.04 -7.87
N PHE A 166 -18.09 18.12 -8.84
CA PHE A 166 -18.93 16.93 -8.99
C PHE A 166 -18.10 15.69 -9.26
N GLY A 167 -18.70 14.53 -9.00
CA GLY A 167 -18.06 13.22 -9.29
C GLY A 167 -17.56 12.53 -8.04
N PHE A 168 -16.78 11.49 -8.24
CA PHE A 168 -16.26 10.65 -7.15
C PHE A 168 -15.00 11.23 -6.51
N ASP A 169 -14.21 12.01 -7.24
CA ASP A 169 -12.94 12.55 -6.77
C ASP A 169 -13.03 13.38 -5.47
N PRO A 170 -14.01 14.32 -5.30
CA PRO A 170 -14.16 15.02 -4.03
C PRO A 170 -14.48 14.11 -2.84
N ILE A 171 -15.25 13.04 -3.07
CA ILE A 171 -15.61 12.07 -2.02
C ILE A 171 -14.35 11.27 -1.62
N CYS A 172 -13.58 10.82 -2.59
CA CYS A 172 -12.33 10.13 -2.37
C CYS A 172 -11.32 11.02 -1.62
N ALA A 173 -11.17 12.27 -2.03
CA ALA A 173 -10.30 13.23 -1.37
C ALA A 173 -10.71 13.48 0.09
N TYR A 174 -12.01 13.65 0.35
CA TYR A 174 -12.54 13.78 1.71
C TYR A 174 -12.25 12.55 2.57
N TYR A 175 -12.40 11.35 1.99
CA TYR A 175 -12.08 10.09 2.68
C TYR A 175 -10.61 10.04 3.11
N TYR A 176 -9.67 10.33 2.22
CA TYR A 176 -8.25 10.36 2.56
C TYR A 176 -7.89 11.48 3.53
N ALA A 177 -8.52 12.65 3.41
CA ALA A 177 -8.38 13.74 4.37
C ALA A 177 -8.78 13.28 5.79
N LYS A 178 -9.92 12.61 5.93
CA LYS A 178 -10.38 12.08 7.22
C LYS A 178 -9.51 10.95 7.75
N LEU A 179 -9.04 10.05 6.91
CA LEU A 179 -8.07 9.02 7.33
C LEU A 179 -6.79 9.64 7.89
N THR A 180 -6.26 10.65 7.23
CA THR A 180 -5.02 11.33 7.62
C THR A 180 -5.22 12.13 8.91
N GLU A 181 -6.37 12.78 9.09
CA GLU A 181 -6.76 13.44 10.34
C GLU A 181 -6.82 12.42 11.51
N ILE A 182 -7.48 11.28 11.32
CA ILE A 182 -7.55 10.21 12.31
C ILE A 182 -6.16 9.68 12.67
N LYS A 183 -5.29 9.43 11.67
CA LYS A 183 -3.90 9.04 11.91
C LYS A 183 -3.16 10.08 12.76
N SER A 184 -3.29 11.35 12.44
CA SER A 184 -2.65 12.45 13.17
C SER A 184 -3.13 12.53 14.62
N VAL A 185 -4.45 12.43 14.85
CA VAL A 185 -5.02 12.40 16.20
C VAL A 185 -4.49 11.20 17.00
N ARG A 186 -4.42 10.00 16.39
CA ARG A 186 -3.86 8.81 17.05
C ARG A 186 -2.38 9.01 17.41
N ILE A 187 -1.58 9.61 16.54
CA ILE A 187 -0.16 9.90 16.79
C ILE A 187 -0.03 10.84 17.99
N ILE A 188 -0.82 11.91 18.03
CA ILE A 188 -0.81 12.89 19.13
C ILE A 188 -1.20 12.22 20.45
N LEU A 189 -2.32 11.50 20.47
CA LEU A 189 -2.80 10.84 21.69
C LEU A 189 -1.83 9.77 22.19
N THR A 190 -1.27 8.96 21.26
CA THR A 190 -0.28 7.94 21.63
C THR A 190 1.01 8.57 22.13
N GLY A 191 1.50 9.64 21.48
CA GLY A 191 2.68 10.36 21.89
C GLY A 191 2.55 10.99 23.28
N ILE A 192 1.41 11.64 23.57
CA ILE A 192 1.11 12.19 24.90
C ILE A 192 1.07 11.06 25.94
N ARG A 193 0.40 9.95 25.62
CA ARG A 193 0.29 8.81 26.55
C ARG A 193 1.63 8.14 26.85
N SER A 194 2.54 8.11 25.87
CA SER A 194 3.90 7.55 26.03
C SER A 194 4.90 8.54 26.62
N GLY A 195 4.51 9.79 26.88
CA GLY A 195 5.42 10.83 27.42
C GLY A 195 6.44 11.35 26.40
N ALA A 196 6.18 11.20 25.10
CA ALA A 196 7.06 11.73 24.05
C ALA A 196 7.07 13.25 24.02
N ASP A 197 8.20 13.86 23.64
CA ASP A 197 8.34 15.29 23.53
C ASP A 197 7.42 15.90 22.47
N LYS A 198 6.95 17.12 22.72
CA LYS A 198 6.07 17.83 21.80
C LYS A 198 6.67 18.02 20.40
N SER A 199 7.98 18.23 20.32
CA SER A 199 8.74 18.33 19.07
C SER A 199 8.64 17.01 18.27
N GLU A 200 8.90 15.89 18.93
CA GLU A 200 8.83 14.57 18.33
C GLU A 200 7.42 14.22 17.84
N ILE A 201 6.39 14.53 18.65
CA ILE A 201 5.00 14.35 18.23
C ILE A 201 4.69 15.19 16.99
N LYS A 202 5.11 16.46 16.98
CA LYS A 202 4.89 17.40 15.87
C LYS A 202 5.56 16.93 14.57
N GLU A 203 6.75 16.37 14.65
CA GLU A 203 7.47 15.83 13.50
C GLU A 203 6.74 14.63 12.87
N ARG A 204 6.00 13.84 13.65
CA ARG A 204 5.27 12.66 13.18
C ARG A 204 3.88 12.96 12.61
N VAL A 205 3.31 14.13 12.90
CA VAL A 205 1.98 14.50 12.41
C VAL A 205 2.01 14.71 10.90
N ARG A 206 0.91 14.29 10.24
CA ARG A 206 0.72 14.37 8.79
C ARG A 206 0.27 15.76 8.36
N ALA A 207 0.50 16.08 7.09
CA ALA A 207 -0.04 17.28 6.49
C ALA A 207 -1.58 17.27 6.52
N LEU A 208 -2.18 18.43 6.79
CA LEU A 208 -3.63 18.58 6.76
C LEU A 208 -4.12 18.85 5.34
N TYR A 209 -5.37 18.48 5.08
CA TYR A 209 -6.03 18.74 3.80
C TYR A 209 -6.38 20.22 3.63
N VAL A 210 -6.66 20.93 4.71
CA VAL A 210 -7.02 22.36 4.75
C VAL A 210 -5.84 23.15 5.27
#